data_3821998736a0b10ff3551cc5bce0fbfa
#
_entry.id   3821998736a0b10ff3551cc5bce0fbfa
#
_cell.length_a   1.000
_cell.length_b   1.000
_cell.length_c   1.000
_cell.angle_alpha   90.00
_cell.angle_beta   90.00
_cell.angle_gamma   90.00
#
_symmetry.space_group_name_H-M   'P 1'
#
loop_
_entity.id
_entity.type
_entity.pdbx_description
1 polymer ?
#
loop_
_entity_poly.entity_id
_entity_poly.type
_entity_poly.pdbx_seq_one_letter_code
_entity_poly.pdbx_strand_id
1 'polypeptide(L)'
;ARVASVDARLALPEVKFGLLPGAGGTQRLPRLLGLERALRVIGTGETFAATDPIWSGLFAIDVAADVIAAAVALAERLVVDRRRITRSRDCPMTDGNAQAVLALARKSLGSQAESQAAAHKILDALHAACSLPFERGLEVERELSVSLQAAPGSRALRHVFFAERQAARVADLPADTTERAITQAAVIGAGTMGGGIALALASAGIAVQLYDRDVAAVDRGMGTIRKLLDGSVKRGKLTQVVADERYARICPVGDLPLLAHTDLVIEAAFE
;
A
#
# COMPACT_ATOMS: atom_id res chain seq x y z
N ALA A 1 27.99 2.65 -0.68
CA ALA A 1 27.46 2.90 0.67
C ALA A 1 26.10 3.58 0.59
N ARG A 2 25.24 3.45 1.62
CA ARG A 2 23.91 4.06 1.71
C ARG A 2 23.66 4.51 3.14
N VAL A 3 23.02 5.64 3.29
CA VAL A 3 22.56 6.20 4.57
C VAL A 3 21.09 6.60 4.39
N ALA A 4 20.27 6.45 5.40
CA ALA A 4 18.89 6.90 5.39
C ALA A 4 18.57 7.76 6.61
N SER A 5 17.58 8.65 6.50
CA SER A 5 17.02 9.36 7.65
C SER A 5 16.12 8.42 8.47
N VAL A 6 15.99 8.70 9.78
CA VAL A 6 15.17 7.87 10.70
C VAL A 6 13.69 7.86 10.33
N ASP A 7 13.21 8.92 9.71
CA ASP A 7 11.83 9.09 9.26
C ASP A 7 11.61 8.68 7.80
N ALA A 8 12.69 8.27 7.09
CA ALA A 8 12.58 7.85 5.71
C ALA A 8 11.70 6.60 5.57
N ARG A 9 10.93 6.58 4.50
CA ARG A 9 10.08 5.45 4.12
C ARG A 9 10.45 5.00 2.71
N LEU A 10 10.66 3.70 2.55
CA LEU A 10 11.13 3.11 1.30
C LEU A 10 10.11 2.08 0.78
N ALA A 11 9.97 2.06 -0.55
CA ALA A 11 9.11 1.10 -1.24
C ALA A 11 9.62 0.84 -2.66
N LEU A 12 9.16 -0.26 -3.24
CA LEU A 12 9.15 -0.52 -4.68
C LEU A 12 7.69 -0.84 -5.06
N PRO A 13 6.85 0.19 -5.26
CA PRO A 13 5.40 0.05 -5.35
C PRO A 13 4.89 -0.32 -6.74
N GLU A 14 5.76 -0.63 -7.69
CA GLU A 14 5.46 -0.84 -9.11
C GLU A 14 4.38 -1.89 -9.34
N VAL A 15 4.32 -2.93 -8.51
CA VAL A 15 3.30 -4.00 -8.59
C VAL A 15 1.88 -3.45 -8.45
N LYS A 16 1.67 -2.39 -7.66
CA LYS A 16 0.36 -1.72 -7.48
C LYS A 16 -0.14 -1.06 -8.75
N PHE A 17 0.76 -0.77 -9.68
CA PHE A 17 0.47 -0.20 -11.00
C PHE A 17 0.50 -1.24 -12.12
N GLY A 18 0.52 -2.52 -11.78
CA GLY A 18 0.65 -3.60 -12.76
C GLY A 18 2.00 -3.59 -13.47
N LEU A 19 3.06 -3.10 -12.81
CA LEU A 19 4.43 -2.99 -13.32
C LEU A 19 5.40 -3.79 -12.43
N LEU A 20 6.64 -3.86 -12.86
CA LEU A 20 7.78 -4.32 -12.05
C LEU A 20 8.84 -3.22 -11.97
N PRO A 21 9.76 -3.25 -10.98
CA PRO A 21 10.89 -2.34 -10.89
C PRO A 21 11.83 -2.50 -12.08
N GLY A 22 11.70 -1.62 -13.09
CA GLY A 22 12.38 -1.76 -14.39
C GLY A 22 13.74 -1.06 -14.51
N ALA A 23 14.29 -0.54 -13.40
CA ALA A 23 15.62 0.11 -13.37
C ALA A 23 16.68 -0.74 -12.64
N GLY A 24 16.56 -2.05 -12.71
CA GLY A 24 17.45 -3.00 -12.04
C GLY A 24 17.05 -3.32 -10.61
N GLY A 25 15.85 -2.96 -10.18
CA GLY A 25 15.37 -3.23 -8.83
C GLY A 25 15.23 -4.71 -8.54
N THR A 26 14.67 -5.50 -9.48
CA THR A 26 14.54 -6.96 -9.34
C THR A 26 15.89 -7.69 -9.36
N GLN A 27 16.94 -7.05 -9.89
CA GLN A 27 18.27 -7.63 -9.98
C GLN A 27 19.17 -7.22 -8.82
N ARG A 28 19.04 -5.99 -8.31
CA ARG A 28 19.90 -5.47 -7.25
C ARG A 28 19.39 -5.78 -5.85
N LEU A 29 18.07 -5.68 -5.65
CA LEU A 29 17.51 -5.82 -4.30
C LEU A 29 17.76 -7.23 -3.71
N PRO A 30 17.54 -8.34 -4.45
CA PRO A 30 17.81 -9.67 -3.91
C PRO A 30 19.29 -9.91 -3.59
N ARG A 31 20.21 -9.27 -4.33
CA ARG A 31 21.65 -9.32 -4.03
C ARG A 31 22.05 -8.57 -2.76
N LEU A 32 21.21 -7.63 -2.33
CA LEU A 32 21.46 -6.79 -1.14
C LEU A 32 20.74 -7.30 0.10
N LEU A 33 19.53 -7.84 -0.05
CA LEU A 33 18.66 -8.23 1.06
C LEU A 33 18.42 -9.74 1.18
N GLY A 34 18.78 -10.51 0.15
CA GLY A 34 18.31 -11.88 -0.06
C GLY A 34 16.96 -11.91 -0.76
N LEU A 35 16.64 -13.07 -1.35
CA LEU A 35 15.47 -13.24 -2.22
C LEU A 35 14.14 -13.05 -1.47
N GLU A 36 13.99 -13.62 -0.28
CA GLU A 36 12.72 -13.59 0.46
C GLU A 36 12.30 -12.16 0.81
N ARG A 37 13.22 -11.35 1.33
CA ARG A 37 12.96 -9.95 1.66
C ARG A 37 12.71 -9.11 0.42
N ALA A 38 13.49 -9.34 -0.65
CA ALA A 38 13.28 -8.68 -1.93
C ALA A 38 11.92 -9.02 -2.54
N LEU A 39 11.52 -10.30 -2.50
CA LEU A 39 10.22 -10.76 -2.95
C LEU A 39 9.09 -10.09 -2.17
N ARG A 40 9.21 -9.98 -0.85
CA ARG A 40 8.21 -9.29 -0.03
C ARG A 40 8.08 -7.82 -0.43
N VAL A 41 9.19 -7.08 -0.50
CA VAL A 41 9.19 -5.65 -0.85
C VAL A 41 8.62 -5.40 -2.26
N ILE A 42 9.10 -6.15 -3.26
CA ILE A 42 8.71 -5.95 -4.66
C ILE A 42 7.32 -6.53 -4.93
N GLY A 43 7.00 -7.68 -4.36
CA GLY A 43 5.75 -8.40 -4.63
C GLY A 43 4.54 -7.77 -3.96
N THR A 44 4.69 -7.10 -2.81
CA THR A 44 3.60 -6.39 -2.12
C THR A 44 3.52 -4.91 -2.48
N GLY A 45 4.66 -4.31 -2.83
CA GLY A 45 4.77 -2.86 -3.01
C GLY A 45 4.45 -2.07 -1.75
N GLU A 46 4.56 -2.70 -0.57
CA GLU A 46 4.38 -2.04 0.72
C GLU A 46 5.49 -1.03 1.01
N THR A 47 5.15 -0.03 1.79
CA THR A 47 6.10 0.98 2.26
C THR A 47 6.53 0.66 3.67
N PHE A 48 7.84 0.49 3.87
CA PHE A 48 8.45 0.21 5.16
C PHE A 48 9.25 1.41 5.66
N ALA A 49 9.29 1.62 6.98
CA ALA A 49 10.20 2.59 7.58
C ALA A 49 11.65 2.19 7.32
N ALA A 50 12.56 3.14 7.19
CA ALA A 50 13.99 2.84 7.00
C ALA A 50 14.60 2.04 8.17
N THR A 51 13.99 2.13 9.34
CA THR A 51 14.33 1.37 10.55
C THR A 51 13.79 -0.06 10.56
N ASP A 52 12.95 -0.44 9.60
CA ASP A 52 12.36 -1.79 9.55
C ASP A 52 13.44 -2.85 9.30
N PRO A 53 13.44 -3.96 10.04
CA PRO A 53 14.38 -5.07 9.86
C PRO A 53 14.44 -5.65 8.44
N ILE A 54 13.41 -5.44 7.62
CA ILE A 54 13.41 -5.87 6.22
C ILE A 54 14.60 -5.29 5.44
N TRP A 55 15.09 -4.12 5.84
CA TRP A 55 16.22 -3.42 5.22
C TRP A 55 17.59 -3.78 5.83
N SER A 56 17.64 -4.74 6.76
CA SER A 56 18.89 -5.14 7.40
C SER A 56 19.97 -5.49 6.35
N GLY A 57 21.13 -4.85 6.46
CA GLY A 57 22.23 -4.99 5.51
C GLY A 57 22.14 -4.06 4.28
N LEU A 58 21.06 -3.30 4.08
CA LEU A 58 20.95 -2.35 2.97
C LEU A 58 21.80 -1.10 3.21
N PHE A 59 21.81 -0.58 4.43
CA PHE A 59 22.51 0.65 4.81
C PHE A 59 23.88 0.35 5.42
N ALA A 60 24.86 1.19 5.10
CA ALA A 60 26.23 1.08 5.64
C ALA A 60 26.34 1.64 7.06
N ILE A 61 25.45 2.55 7.40
CA ILE A 61 25.18 3.07 8.74
C ILE A 61 23.68 2.90 8.93
N ASP A 62 23.29 2.43 10.10
CA ASP A 62 21.89 2.44 10.48
C ASP A 62 21.34 3.87 10.42
N VAL A 63 20.07 4.03 10.38
CA VAL A 63 19.39 5.31 10.17
C VAL A 63 19.93 6.44 11.03
N ALA A 64 20.15 7.59 10.45
CA ALA A 64 20.69 8.77 11.12
C ALA A 64 19.65 9.91 11.21
N ALA A 65 19.65 10.66 12.32
CA ALA A 65 18.82 11.85 12.46
C ALA A 65 19.29 12.96 11.50
N ASP A 66 20.61 13.19 11.42
CA ASP A 66 21.24 14.06 10.42
C ASP A 66 21.88 13.19 9.32
N VAL A 67 21.12 12.96 8.25
CA VAL A 67 21.55 12.13 7.13
C VAL A 67 22.71 12.73 6.35
N ILE A 68 22.80 14.06 6.29
CA ILE A 68 23.86 14.75 5.55
C ILE A 68 25.20 14.61 6.29
N ALA A 69 25.22 14.92 7.58
CA ALA A 69 26.41 14.74 8.41
C ALA A 69 26.88 13.28 8.43
N ALA A 70 25.96 12.33 8.56
CA ALA A 70 26.28 10.91 8.53
C ALA A 70 26.84 10.46 7.17
N ALA A 71 26.31 10.98 6.07
CA ALA A 71 26.80 10.66 4.72
C ALA A 71 28.21 11.22 4.48
N VAL A 72 28.48 12.45 4.93
CA VAL A 72 29.81 13.08 4.86
C VAL A 72 30.82 12.27 5.67
N ALA A 73 30.52 11.99 6.94
CA ALA A 73 31.39 11.20 7.81
C ALA A 73 31.65 9.79 7.26
N LEU A 74 30.65 9.16 6.62
CA LEU A 74 30.84 7.89 5.93
C LEU A 74 31.78 8.02 4.74
N ALA A 75 31.61 9.08 3.93
CA ALA A 75 32.46 9.30 2.75
C ALA A 75 33.92 9.53 3.16
N GLU A 76 34.17 10.34 4.19
CA GLU A 76 35.52 10.59 4.73
C GLU A 76 36.19 9.29 5.21
N ARG A 77 35.47 8.46 5.98
CA ARG A 77 35.97 7.15 6.42
C ARG A 77 36.31 6.23 5.25
N LEU A 78 35.46 6.16 4.21
CA LEU A 78 35.72 5.33 3.04
C LEU A 78 36.98 5.77 2.28
N VAL A 79 37.28 7.07 2.25
CA VAL A 79 38.50 7.63 1.65
C VAL A 79 39.73 7.25 2.49
N VAL A 80 39.65 7.47 3.80
CA VAL A 80 40.77 7.16 4.73
C VAL A 80 41.09 5.65 4.73
N ASP A 81 40.07 4.82 4.82
CA ASP A 81 40.21 3.37 4.87
C ASP A 81 40.61 2.77 3.51
N ARG A 82 40.66 3.54 2.44
CA ARG A 82 40.87 3.10 1.05
C ARG A 82 40.00 1.89 0.70
N ARG A 83 38.80 1.84 1.25
CA ARG A 83 37.93 0.68 1.16
C ARG A 83 37.41 0.53 -0.27
N ARG A 84 37.62 -0.65 -0.87
CA ARG A 84 37.08 -0.94 -2.20
C ARG A 84 35.55 -0.89 -2.14
N ILE A 85 34.96 -0.07 -3.01
CA ILE A 85 33.49 0.03 -3.13
C ILE A 85 32.97 -1.23 -3.80
N THR A 86 32.13 -1.96 -3.08
CA THR A 86 31.41 -3.10 -3.66
C THR A 86 30.14 -2.58 -4.36
N ARG A 87 30.04 -2.84 -5.66
CA ARG A 87 28.83 -2.50 -6.42
C ARG A 87 27.76 -3.55 -6.13
N SER A 88 26.49 -3.17 -6.07
CA SER A 88 25.37 -4.10 -5.83
C SER A 88 25.28 -5.23 -6.87
N ARG A 89 25.74 -4.97 -8.10
CA ARG A 89 25.80 -6.00 -9.16
C ARG A 89 26.82 -7.11 -8.88
N ASP A 90 27.86 -6.79 -8.13
CA ASP A 90 28.96 -7.70 -7.81
C ASP A 90 28.70 -8.50 -6.51
N CYS A 91 27.61 -8.19 -5.80
CA CYS A 91 27.20 -8.98 -4.64
C CYS A 91 26.66 -10.34 -5.09
N PRO A 92 27.12 -11.44 -4.48
CA PRO A 92 26.61 -12.77 -4.80
C PRO A 92 25.17 -12.95 -4.34
N MET A 93 24.42 -13.79 -5.05
CA MET A 93 23.16 -14.34 -4.52
C MET A 93 23.49 -15.39 -3.47
N THR A 94 22.93 -15.24 -2.28
CA THR A 94 23.26 -16.10 -1.11
C THR A 94 22.21 -17.14 -0.79
N ASP A 95 21.06 -17.12 -1.48
CA ASP A 95 19.91 -17.98 -1.17
C ASP A 95 20.03 -19.36 -1.83
N GLY A 96 20.47 -20.35 -1.06
CA GLY A 96 20.59 -21.75 -1.52
C GLY A 96 19.25 -22.43 -1.87
N ASN A 97 18.11 -21.85 -1.48
CA ASN A 97 16.76 -22.40 -1.67
C ASN A 97 15.89 -21.56 -2.62
N ALA A 98 16.50 -20.72 -3.46
CA ALA A 98 15.79 -19.78 -4.34
C ALA A 98 14.64 -20.41 -5.15
N GLN A 99 14.86 -21.61 -5.70
CA GLN A 99 13.81 -22.32 -6.46
C GLN A 99 12.60 -22.66 -5.61
N ALA A 100 12.79 -23.12 -4.38
CA ALA A 100 11.70 -23.48 -3.47
C ALA A 100 10.89 -22.24 -3.07
N VAL A 101 11.56 -21.12 -2.77
CA VAL A 101 10.92 -19.84 -2.44
C VAL A 101 10.05 -19.34 -3.59
N LEU A 102 10.59 -19.32 -4.82
CA LEU A 102 9.86 -18.86 -6.00
C LEU A 102 8.70 -19.81 -6.36
N ALA A 103 8.88 -21.12 -6.21
CA ALA A 103 7.82 -22.11 -6.46
C ALA A 103 6.66 -21.92 -5.47
N LEU A 104 6.95 -21.71 -4.19
CA LEU A 104 5.95 -21.43 -3.17
C LEU A 104 5.19 -20.12 -3.46
N ALA A 105 5.91 -19.06 -3.82
CA ALA A 105 5.31 -17.80 -4.20
C ALA A 105 4.41 -17.91 -5.43
N ARG A 106 4.83 -18.65 -6.47
CA ARG A 106 3.98 -18.94 -7.63
C ARG A 106 2.70 -19.68 -7.25
N LYS A 107 2.82 -20.69 -6.38
CA LYS A 107 1.67 -21.45 -5.88
C LYS A 107 0.68 -20.58 -5.12
N SER A 108 1.16 -19.63 -4.32
CA SER A 108 0.31 -18.71 -3.56
C SER A 108 -0.44 -17.69 -4.43
N LEU A 109 0.11 -17.32 -5.59
CA LEU A 109 -0.55 -16.43 -6.55
C LEU A 109 -1.72 -17.12 -7.29
N GLY A 110 -1.73 -18.46 -7.38
CA GLY A 110 -2.78 -19.20 -8.07
C GLY A 110 -2.75 -19.06 -9.60
N SER A 111 -3.92 -18.92 -10.22
CA SER A 111 -4.03 -18.82 -11.68
C SER A 111 -3.38 -17.55 -12.24
N GLN A 112 -2.92 -17.61 -13.51
CA GLN A 112 -2.36 -16.45 -14.23
C GLN A 112 -3.48 -15.49 -14.69
N ALA A 113 -4.30 -15.02 -13.77
CA ALA A 113 -5.28 -13.98 -14.09
C ALA A 113 -4.57 -12.70 -14.53
N GLU A 114 -5.17 -11.95 -15.46
CA GLU A 114 -4.61 -10.69 -15.99
C GLU A 114 -4.32 -9.69 -14.86
N SER A 115 -5.13 -9.69 -13.80
CA SER A 115 -4.93 -8.90 -12.58
C SER A 115 -3.64 -9.24 -11.82
N GLN A 116 -3.04 -10.41 -12.05
CA GLN A 116 -1.82 -10.87 -11.39
C GLN A 116 -0.61 -10.92 -12.32
N ALA A 117 -0.76 -10.46 -13.57
CA ALA A 117 0.31 -10.53 -14.58
C ALA A 117 1.63 -9.91 -14.10
N ALA A 118 1.59 -8.77 -13.40
CA ALA A 118 2.78 -8.14 -12.85
C ALA A 118 3.46 -8.99 -11.79
N ALA A 119 2.69 -9.63 -10.89
CA ALA A 119 3.24 -10.49 -9.85
C ALA A 119 3.96 -11.71 -10.46
N HIS A 120 3.39 -12.35 -11.47
CA HIS A 120 4.05 -13.46 -12.17
C HIS A 120 5.35 -13.02 -12.85
N LYS A 121 5.35 -11.86 -13.54
CA LYS A 121 6.54 -11.32 -14.19
C LYS A 121 7.61 -10.85 -13.21
N ILE A 122 7.22 -10.40 -12.02
CA ILE A 122 8.15 -10.13 -10.92
C ILE A 122 8.86 -11.42 -10.50
N LEU A 123 8.13 -12.55 -10.37
CA LEU A 123 8.75 -13.84 -10.06
C LEU A 123 9.69 -14.31 -11.17
N ASP A 124 9.37 -14.05 -12.45
CA ASP A 124 10.26 -14.36 -13.58
C ASP A 124 11.53 -13.52 -13.53
N ALA A 125 11.42 -12.22 -13.25
CA ALA A 125 12.57 -11.33 -13.11
C ALA A 125 13.47 -11.70 -11.91
N LEU A 126 12.87 -12.09 -10.77
CA LEU A 126 13.60 -12.58 -9.61
C LEU A 126 14.26 -13.94 -9.86
N HIS A 127 13.60 -14.82 -10.60
CA HIS A 127 14.22 -16.07 -11.07
C HIS A 127 15.46 -15.79 -11.94
N ALA A 128 15.35 -14.85 -12.89
CA ALA A 128 16.49 -14.43 -13.69
C ALA A 128 17.65 -13.88 -12.85
N ALA A 129 17.34 -13.12 -11.77
CA ALA A 129 18.35 -12.63 -10.83
C ALA A 129 19.12 -13.75 -10.13
N CYS A 130 18.46 -14.89 -9.87
CA CYS A 130 19.07 -16.04 -9.20
C CYS A 130 19.84 -16.98 -10.15
N SER A 131 19.42 -17.05 -11.43
CA SER A 131 19.89 -18.08 -12.37
C SER A 131 20.79 -17.56 -13.49
N LEU A 132 20.83 -16.24 -13.72
CA LEU A 132 21.55 -15.64 -14.83
C LEU A 132 22.63 -14.66 -14.35
N PRO A 133 23.67 -14.41 -15.18
CA PRO A 133 24.58 -13.30 -14.97
C PRO A 133 23.80 -11.98 -14.89
N PHE A 134 24.30 -11.03 -14.09
CA PHE A 134 23.61 -9.77 -13.79
C PHE A 134 23.13 -9.01 -15.05
N GLU A 135 23.95 -8.90 -16.09
CA GLU A 135 23.58 -8.19 -17.33
C GLU A 135 22.43 -8.87 -18.06
N ARG A 136 22.45 -10.20 -18.12
CA ARG A 136 21.37 -10.99 -18.74
C ARG A 136 20.08 -10.88 -17.93
N GLY A 137 20.19 -10.84 -16.59
CA GLY A 137 19.04 -10.59 -15.71
C GLY A 137 18.42 -9.20 -15.95
N LEU A 138 19.24 -8.16 -16.20
CA LEU A 138 18.76 -6.84 -16.56
C LEU A 138 18.04 -6.80 -17.92
N GLU A 139 18.51 -7.56 -18.90
CA GLU A 139 17.84 -7.68 -20.21
C GLU A 139 16.46 -8.31 -20.04
N VAL A 140 16.35 -9.41 -19.29
CA VAL A 140 15.08 -10.07 -18.96
C VAL A 140 14.15 -9.11 -18.20
N GLU A 141 14.66 -8.41 -17.18
CA GLU A 141 13.87 -7.39 -16.44
C GLU A 141 13.30 -6.34 -17.41
N ARG A 142 14.12 -5.84 -18.33
CA ARG A 142 13.69 -4.82 -19.31
C ARG A 142 12.60 -5.34 -20.25
N GLU A 143 12.74 -6.53 -20.79
CA GLU A 143 11.75 -7.16 -21.68
C GLU A 143 10.40 -7.33 -20.95
N LEU A 144 10.45 -7.86 -19.73
CA LEU A 144 9.26 -8.04 -18.89
C LEU A 144 8.62 -6.69 -18.54
N SER A 145 9.42 -5.66 -18.22
CA SER A 145 8.95 -4.30 -17.92
C SER A 145 8.23 -3.68 -19.11
N VAL A 146 8.83 -3.74 -20.31
CA VAL A 146 8.22 -3.21 -21.54
C VAL A 146 6.90 -3.90 -21.84
N SER A 147 6.83 -5.23 -21.68
CA SER A 147 5.61 -5.98 -21.91
C SER A 147 4.49 -5.60 -20.91
N LEU A 148 4.81 -5.32 -19.64
CA LEU A 148 3.85 -4.85 -18.64
C LEU A 148 3.38 -3.42 -18.93
N GLN A 149 4.27 -2.53 -19.36
CA GLN A 149 3.89 -1.15 -19.70
C GLN A 149 2.84 -1.10 -20.81
N ALA A 150 2.90 -2.01 -21.76
CA ALA A 150 1.95 -2.15 -22.86
C ALA A 150 0.64 -2.87 -22.47
N ALA A 151 0.63 -3.60 -21.36
CA ALA A 151 -0.50 -4.43 -20.94
C ALA A 151 -1.74 -3.58 -20.57
N PRO A 152 -2.96 -4.01 -20.96
CA PRO A 152 -4.20 -3.30 -20.63
C PRO A 152 -4.39 -3.11 -19.12
N GLY A 153 -4.13 -4.13 -18.31
CA GLY A 153 -4.24 -4.08 -16.85
C GLY A 153 -3.34 -3.01 -16.22
N SER A 154 -2.09 -2.89 -16.68
CA SER A 154 -1.19 -1.83 -16.21
C SER A 154 -1.66 -0.43 -16.62
N ARG A 155 -2.18 -0.29 -17.82
CA ARG A 155 -2.75 1.01 -18.28
C ARG A 155 -3.95 1.40 -17.43
N ALA A 156 -4.83 0.45 -17.12
CA ALA A 156 -6.00 0.67 -16.27
C ALA A 156 -5.60 1.08 -14.85
N LEU A 157 -4.68 0.37 -14.21
CA LEU A 157 -4.21 0.70 -12.85
C LEU A 157 -3.54 2.08 -12.79
N ARG A 158 -2.73 2.43 -13.77
CA ARG A 158 -2.13 3.77 -13.87
C ARG A 158 -3.18 4.85 -14.11
N HIS A 159 -4.20 4.59 -14.94
CA HIS A 159 -5.30 5.51 -15.14
C HIS A 159 -6.04 5.78 -13.83
N VAL A 160 -6.42 4.74 -13.09
CA VAL A 160 -7.08 4.89 -11.79
C VAL A 160 -6.22 5.71 -10.82
N PHE A 161 -4.93 5.42 -10.73
CA PHE A 161 -4.01 6.17 -9.86
C PHE A 161 -3.99 7.68 -10.15
N PHE A 162 -3.95 8.05 -11.44
CA PHE A 162 -3.99 9.48 -11.81
C PHE A 162 -5.38 10.07 -11.64
N ALA A 163 -6.45 9.31 -11.94
CA ALA A 163 -7.83 9.75 -11.77
C ALA A 163 -8.16 10.03 -10.29
N GLU A 164 -7.74 9.17 -9.37
CA GLU A 164 -7.90 9.40 -7.92
C GLU A 164 -7.20 10.68 -7.46
N ARG A 165 -5.96 10.92 -7.92
CA ARG A 165 -5.22 12.15 -7.60
C ARG A 165 -5.85 13.38 -8.21
N GLN A 166 -6.41 13.27 -9.42
CA GLN A 166 -7.10 14.37 -10.08
C GLN A 166 -8.43 14.66 -9.42
N ALA A 167 -9.19 13.64 -9.03
CA ALA A 167 -10.46 13.79 -8.33
C ALA A 167 -10.30 14.49 -6.96
N ALA A 168 -9.15 14.35 -6.32
CA ALA A 168 -8.83 15.07 -5.09
C ALA A 168 -8.54 16.57 -5.29
N ARG A 169 -8.43 17.03 -6.56
CA ARG A 169 -8.21 18.43 -6.90
C ARG A 169 -9.49 19.03 -7.44
N VAL A 170 -10.03 20.01 -6.74
CA VAL A 170 -11.17 20.79 -7.25
C VAL A 170 -10.62 21.87 -8.19
N ALA A 171 -11.05 21.85 -9.46
CA ALA A 171 -10.67 22.88 -10.41
C ALA A 171 -11.17 24.24 -9.91
N ASP A 172 -10.41 25.29 -10.19
CA ASP A 172 -10.75 26.69 -9.88
C ASP A 172 -10.89 27.01 -8.37
N LEU A 173 -10.49 26.09 -7.47
CA LEU A 173 -10.44 26.38 -6.05
C LEU A 173 -9.13 27.13 -5.72
N PRO A 174 -9.20 28.34 -5.14
CA PRO A 174 -8.01 29.06 -4.70
C PRO A 174 -7.16 28.23 -3.74
N ALA A 175 -5.82 28.33 -3.87
CA ALA A 175 -4.89 27.53 -3.06
C ALA A 175 -4.94 27.83 -1.56
N ASP A 176 -5.48 28.97 -1.18
CA ASP A 176 -5.68 29.44 0.19
C ASP A 176 -7.07 29.16 0.76
N THR A 177 -7.89 28.41 0.03
CA THR A 177 -9.24 28.03 0.49
C THR A 177 -9.10 27.13 1.72
N THR A 178 -9.67 27.59 2.82
CA THR A 178 -9.69 26.83 4.07
C THR A 178 -10.69 25.68 3.97
N GLU A 179 -10.22 24.47 4.25
CA GLU A 179 -11.09 23.29 4.33
C GLU A 179 -12.04 23.42 5.53
N ARG A 180 -13.30 23.05 5.31
CA ARG A 180 -14.27 22.92 6.40
C ARG A 180 -14.05 21.58 7.10
N ALA A 181 -13.85 21.61 8.41
CA ALA A 181 -13.79 20.40 9.22
C ALA A 181 -15.15 19.69 9.23
N ILE A 182 -15.17 18.41 8.91
CA ILE A 182 -16.34 17.53 9.03
C ILE A 182 -16.11 16.60 10.20
N THR A 183 -16.81 16.85 11.30
CA THR A 183 -16.71 16.08 12.55
C THR A 183 -17.94 15.21 12.78
N GLN A 184 -19.08 15.63 12.25
CA GLN A 184 -20.36 14.95 12.33
C GLN A 184 -21.01 14.87 10.96
N ALA A 185 -21.43 13.67 10.56
CA ALA A 185 -22.16 13.45 9.32
C ALA A 185 -23.49 12.73 9.59
N ALA A 186 -24.46 12.98 8.72
CA ALA A 186 -25.70 12.21 8.68
C ALA A 186 -25.74 11.34 7.41
N VAL A 187 -26.27 10.14 7.52
CA VAL A 187 -26.58 9.28 6.38
C VAL A 187 -28.09 8.97 6.43
N ILE A 188 -28.78 9.32 5.35
CA ILE A 188 -30.20 9.07 5.15
C ILE A 188 -30.34 7.82 4.26
N GLY A 189 -30.95 6.78 4.80
CA GLY A 189 -31.05 5.46 4.20
C GLY A 189 -30.11 4.47 4.87
N ALA A 190 -30.67 3.44 5.53
CA ALA A 190 -29.92 2.41 6.26
C ALA A 190 -29.75 1.09 5.47
N GLY A 191 -29.93 1.15 4.15
CA GLY A 191 -29.72 0.05 3.24
C GLY A 191 -28.25 -0.32 3.05
N THR A 192 -27.95 -1.18 2.07
CA THR A 192 -26.59 -1.64 1.78
C THR A 192 -25.62 -0.49 1.52
N MET A 193 -26.05 0.51 0.72
CA MET A 193 -25.19 1.66 0.38
C MET A 193 -25.01 2.57 1.60
N GLY A 194 -26.10 3.00 2.25
CA GLY A 194 -26.01 3.90 3.40
C GLY A 194 -25.26 3.29 4.57
N GLY A 195 -25.47 2.00 4.88
CA GLY A 195 -24.69 1.29 5.89
C GLY A 195 -23.20 1.23 5.56
N GLY A 196 -22.84 1.05 4.28
CA GLY A 196 -21.45 1.08 3.82
C GLY A 196 -20.82 2.47 3.97
N ILE A 197 -21.55 3.53 3.60
CA ILE A 197 -21.12 4.94 3.76
C ILE A 197 -20.93 5.28 5.24
N ALA A 198 -21.91 4.93 6.10
CA ALA A 198 -21.81 5.15 7.54
C ALA A 198 -20.57 4.48 8.15
N LEU A 199 -20.29 3.24 7.75
CA LEU A 199 -19.08 2.53 8.19
C LEU A 199 -17.79 3.18 7.70
N ALA A 200 -17.78 3.68 6.45
CA ALA A 200 -16.62 4.37 5.88
C ALA A 200 -16.31 5.67 6.65
N LEU A 201 -17.33 6.50 6.91
CA LEU A 201 -17.21 7.73 7.70
C LEU A 201 -16.74 7.45 9.14
N ALA A 202 -17.36 6.48 9.82
CA ALA A 202 -16.96 6.06 11.16
C ALA A 202 -15.53 5.53 11.22
N SER A 203 -15.08 4.85 10.15
CA SER A 203 -13.69 4.38 9.99
C SER A 203 -12.71 5.51 9.80
N ALA A 204 -13.14 6.63 9.21
CA ALA A 204 -12.36 7.86 9.09
C ALA A 204 -12.37 8.72 10.38
N GLY A 205 -13.06 8.27 11.44
CA GLY A 205 -13.11 8.97 12.73
C GLY A 205 -14.28 9.97 12.88
N ILE A 206 -15.16 10.05 11.89
CA ILE A 206 -16.32 10.95 11.86
C ILE A 206 -17.47 10.31 12.64
N ALA A 207 -18.13 11.10 13.51
CA ALA A 207 -19.38 10.67 14.16
C ALA A 207 -20.53 10.66 13.14
N VAL A 208 -21.32 9.58 13.12
CA VAL A 208 -22.35 9.38 12.09
C VAL A 208 -23.70 9.21 12.73
N GLN A 209 -24.70 9.97 12.26
CA GLN A 209 -26.09 9.76 12.53
C GLN A 209 -26.72 8.99 11.36
N LEU A 210 -27.23 7.79 11.64
CA LEU A 210 -27.86 6.94 10.63
C LEU A 210 -29.37 6.99 10.77
N TYR A 211 -30.04 7.46 9.74
CA TYR A 211 -31.48 7.61 9.68
C TYR A 211 -32.09 6.80 8.55
N ASP A 212 -33.25 6.21 8.79
CA ASP A 212 -34.15 5.70 7.76
C ASP A 212 -35.60 5.95 8.21
N ARG A 213 -36.49 6.15 7.25
CA ARG A 213 -37.93 6.28 7.57
C ARG A 213 -38.53 4.99 8.18
N ASP A 214 -37.93 3.83 7.88
CA ASP A 214 -38.27 2.55 8.48
C ASP A 214 -37.25 2.22 9.59
N VAL A 215 -37.69 2.30 10.84
CA VAL A 215 -36.84 1.97 12.00
C VAL A 215 -36.27 0.56 11.91
N ALA A 216 -37.05 -0.41 11.39
CA ALA A 216 -36.55 -1.77 11.20
C ALA A 216 -35.42 -1.85 10.15
N ALA A 217 -35.38 -0.91 9.17
CA ALA A 217 -34.26 -0.79 8.25
C ALA A 217 -33.00 -0.32 8.96
N VAL A 218 -33.09 0.62 9.90
CA VAL A 218 -31.96 1.08 10.71
C VAL A 218 -31.38 -0.07 11.53
N ASP A 219 -32.22 -0.86 12.20
CA ASP A 219 -31.78 -2.02 13.00
C ASP A 219 -31.06 -3.07 12.13
N ARG A 220 -31.62 -3.37 10.94
CA ARG A 220 -30.99 -4.29 9.96
C ARG A 220 -29.65 -3.72 9.48
N GLY A 221 -29.56 -2.42 9.19
CA GLY A 221 -28.36 -1.73 8.77
C GLY A 221 -27.27 -1.82 9.84
N MET A 222 -27.58 -1.49 11.08
CA MET A 222 -26.67 -1.60 12.23
C MET A 222 -26.20 -3.04 12.43
N GLY A 223 -27.11 -4.02 12.33
CA GLY A 223 -26.74 -5.44 12.40
C GLY A 223 -25.78 -5.88 11.27
N THR A 224 -25.96 -5.34 10.08
CA THR A 224 -25.07 -5.61 8.94
C THR A 224 -23.67 -5.00 9.16
N ILE A 225 -23.62 -3.75 9.64
CA ILE A 225 -22.36 -3.08 9.99
C ILE A 225 -21.59 -3.87 11.05
N ARG A 226 -22.28 -4.34 12.11
CA ARG A 226 -21.64 -5.18 13.16
C ARG A 226 -21.04 -6.45 12.55
N LYS A 227 -21.79 -7.18 11.69
CA LYS A 227 -21.29 -8.39 11.01
C LYS A 227 -20.05 -8.14 10.15
N LEU A 228 -19.99 -7.00 9.46
CA LEU A 228 -18.82 -6.62 8.63
C LEU A 228 -17.57 -6.36 9.49
N LEU A 229 -17.75 -5.66 10.62
CA LEU A 229 -16.68 -5.39 11.57
C LEU A 229 -16.18 -6.69 12.22
N ASP A 230 -17.07 -7.54 12.72
CA ASP A 230 -16.74 -8.83 13.33
C ASP A 230 -16.03 -9.77 12.32
N GLY A 231 -16.49 -9.75 11.06
CA GLY A 231 -15.82 -10.47 9.98
C GLY A 231 -14.39 -9.96 9.70
N SER A 232 -14.15 -8.66 9.88
CA SER A 232 -12.83 -8.06 9.74
C SER A 232 -11.89 -8.42 10.89
N VAL A 233 -12.42 -8.49 12.11
CA VAL A 233 -11.70 -8.97 13.30
C VAL A 233 -11.32 -10.45 13.13
N LYS A 234 -12.25 -11.31 12.71
CA LYS A 234 -11.99 -12.75 12.47
C LYS A 234 -10.88 -12.97 11.43
N ARG A 235 -10.76 -12.09 10.43
CA ARG A 235 -9.68 -12.15 9.43
C ARG A 235 -8.38 -11.48 9.86
N GLY A 236 -8.27 -11.01 11.10
CA GLY A 236 -7.09 -10.31 11.63
C GLY A 236 -6.81 -8.94 11.00
N LYS A 237 -7.80 -8.34 10.32
CA LYS A 237 -7.65 -7.01 9.70
C LYS A 237 -7.90 -5.87 10.67
N LEU A 238 -8.62 -6.11 11.76
CA LEU A 238 -8.91 -5.17 12.83
C LEU A 238 -8.78 -5.87 14.19
N THR A 239 -8.45 -5.09 15.23
CA THR A 239 -8.62 -5.54 16.61
C THR A 239 -10.08 -5.36 17.04
N GLN A 240 -10.52 -6.10 18.06
CA GLN A 240 -11.88 -5.95 18.60
C GLN A 240 -12.11 -4.52 19.10
N VAL A 241 -11.15 -3.92 19.79
CA VAL A 241 -11.24 -2.54 20.31
C VAL A 241 -11.54 -1.55 19.18
N VAL A 242 -10.79 -1.61 18.08
CA VAL A 242 -10.99 -0.71 16.92
C VAL A 242 -12.35 -0.95 16.26
N ALA A 243 -12.81 -2.20 16.19
CA ALA A 243 -14.14 -2.50 15.65
C ALA A 243 -15.27 -1.91 16.50
N ASP A 244 -15.15 -2.03 17.83
CA ASP A 244 -16.13 -1.49 18.76
C ASP A 244 -16.14 0.04 18.76
N GLU A 245 -15.00 0.69 18.70
CA GLU A 245 -14.88 2.15 18.54
C GLU A 245 -15.55 2.65 17.25
N ARG A 246 -15.33 1.98 16.12
CA ARG A 246 -15.97 2.34 14.86
C ARG A 246 -17.48 2.18 14.90
N TYR A 247 -17.95 1.09 15.49
CA TYR A 247 -19.38 0.84 15.67
C TYR A 247 -20.03 1.90 16.57
N ALA A 248 -19.39 2.26 17.68
CA ALA A 248 -19.88 3.25 18.62
C ALA A 248 -20.00 4.68 18.04
N ARG A 249 -19.26 4.98 16.96
CA ARG A 249 -19.38 6.26 16.23
C ARG A 249 -20.65 6.37 15.40
N ILE A 250 -21.38 5.27 15.18
CA ILE A 250 -22.62 5.27 14.38
C ILE A 250 -23.81 5.23 15.32
N CYS A 251 -24.55 6.33 15.35
CA CYS A 251 -25.73 6.50 16.21
C CYS A 251 -27.00 6.41 15.34
N PRO A 252 -27.87 5.43 15.56
CA PRO A 252 -29.19 5.42 14.92
C PRO A 252 -30.07 6.55 15.47
N VAL A 253 -30.77 7.23 14.56
CA VAL A 253 -31.72 8.33 14.94
C VAL A 253 -33.08 8.08 14.33
N GLY A 254 -34.13 8.43 15.06
CA GLY A 254 -35.51 8.16 14.69
C GLY A 254 -36.19 9.29 13.88
N ASP A 255 -35.66 10.51 13.92
CA ASP A 255 -36.29 11.68 13.32
C ASP A 255 -35.34 12.56 12.54
N LEU A 256 -35.77 13.04 11.35
CA LEU A 256 -34.99 13.93 10.48
C LEU A 256 -34.51 15.22 11.16
N PRO A 257 -35.32 15.92 12.01
CA PRO A 257 -34.85 17.13 12.69
C PRO A 257 -33.60 16.93 13.53
N LEU A 258 -33.34 15.74 14.02
CA LEU A 258 -32.10 15.41 14.78
C LEU A 258 -30.82 15.56 13.95
N LEU A 259 -30.92 15.54 12.61
CA LEU A 259 -29.80 15.70 11.69
C LEU A 259 -29.38 17.17 11.46
N ALA A 260 -30.15 18.14 11.98
CA ALA A 260 -29.97 19.57 11.68
C ALA A 260 -28.60 20.16 12.08
N HIS A 261 -27.89 19.51 12.98
CA HIS A 261 -26.59 19.99 13.49
C HIS A 261 -25.38 19.25 12.90
N THR A 262 -25.58 18.41 11.86
CA THR A 262 -24.46 17.72 11.18
C THR A 262 -23.78 18.63 10.18
N ASP A 263 -22.46 18.44 10.02
CA ASP A 263 -21.64 19.21 9.07
C ASP A 263 -21.90 18.78 7.62
N LEU A 264 -22.29 17.51 7.42
CA LEU A 264 -22.50 16.88 6.14
C LEU A 264 -23.69 15.92 6.20
N VAL A 265 -24.55 15.98 5.19
CA VAL A 265 -25.63 14.99 5.00
C VAL A 265 -25.39 14.25 3.69
N ILE A 266 -25.43 12.93 3.74
CA ILE A 266 -25.34 12.05 2.57
C ILE A 266 -26.68 11.31 2.45
N GLU A 267 -27.40 11.59 1.37
CA GLU A 267 -28.64 10.88 1.02
C GLU A 267 -28.26 9.62 0.22
N ALA A 268 -28.72 8.46 0.71
CA ALA A 268 -28.52 7.14 0.14
C ALA A 268 -29.82 6.31 0.24
N ALA A 269 -30.98 7.00 0.19
CA ALA A 269 -32.28 6.36 0.16
C ALA A 269 -32.56 5.77 -1.23
N PHE A 270 -33.52 4.84 -1.29
CA PHE A 270 -34.00 4.31 -2.55
C PHE A 270 -34.93 5.34 -3.22
N GLU A 271 -34.64 5.66 -4.48
CA GLU A 271 -35.48 6.49 -5.37
C GLU A 271 -36.68 5.71 -5.92
#